data_1fe8d070e126cd2c6be1ea9e4c5bbdd4
#
_entry.id   1fe8d070e126cd2c6be1ea9e4c5bbdd4
#
_cell.length_a   1.000
_cell.length_b   1.000
_cell.length_c   1.000
_cell.angle_alpha   90.00
_cell.angle_beta   90.00
_cell.angle_gamma   90.00
#
_symmetry.space_group_name_H-M   'P 1'
#
loop_
_entity.id
_entity.type
_entity.pdbx_description
1 polymer ?
#
loop_
_entity_poly.entity_id
_entity_poly.type
_entity_poly.pdbx_seq_one_letter_code
_entity_poly.pdbx_strand_id
1 'polypeptide(L)'
;MALLLNTPALASSDAAWAALDKASAKACLHATGFLNATVSPPTRFSDGIGYDVRIVSGTYPQAHMKGAQGQMMCLIQRRTGNVEVQELAQ
;
A
#
# COMPACT_ATOMS: atom_id res chain seq x y z
N MET A 1 31.44 11.81 -13.57
CA MET A 1 30.95 11.49 -13.22
C MET A 1 30.46 10.58 -12.73
N ALA A 2 30.31 10.29 -12.46
CA ALA A 2 29.99 9.56 -11.93
C ALA A 2 29.09 9.12 -11.52
N LEU A 3 28.80 9.08 -11.58
CA LEU A 3 28.17 8.82 -11.20
C LEU A 3 27.43 8.16 -10.88
N LEU A 4 26.96 8.03 -10.96
CA LEU A 4 26.19 7.50 -10.76
C LEU A 4 25.97 6.43 -10.42
N LEU A 5 26.24 5.87 -10.66
CA LEU A 5 26.32 4.86 -10.14
C LEU A 5 25.77 4.46 -8.98
N ASN A 6 25.59 4.90 -8.31
CA ASN A 6 25.03 4.79 -7.00
C ASN A 6 23.60 4.45 -6.97
N THR A 7 23.01 4.17 -8.06
CA THR A 7 21.62 3.85 -8.19
C THR A 7 21.18 2.65 -7.38
N PRO A 8 21.90 1.50 -7.40
CA PRO A 8 21.46 0.37 -6.61
C PRO A 8 21.45 0.66 -5.12
N ALA A 9 22.40 1.43 -4.66
CA ALA A 9 22.46 1.76 -3.25
C ALA A 9 21.26 2.61 -2.85
N LEU A 10 20.80 3.50 -3.75
CA LEU A 10 19.63 4.32 -3.46
C LEU A 10 18.38 3.48 -3.32
N ALA A 11 18.27 2.38 -4.07
CA ALA A 11 17.08 1.55 -4.05
C ALA A 11 16.84 0.91 -2.69
N SER A 12 17.89 0.74 -1.88
CA SER A 12 17.74 0.13 -0.56
C SER A 12 17.97 1.13 0.57
N SER A 13 17.98 2.42 0.27
CA SER A 13 18.15 3.44 1.31
C SER A 13 16.87 3.63 2.10
N ASP A 14 17.01 4.15 3.32
CA ASP A 14 15.86 4.50 4.15
C ASP A 14 14.94 5.48 3.44
N ALA A 15 15.51 6.43 2.72
CA ALA A 15 14.71 7.41 1.99
C ALA A 15 13.88 6.74 0.90
N ALA A 16 14.46 5.77 0.20
CA ALA A 16 13.74 5.03 -0.84
C ALA A 16 12.60 4.21 -0.24
N TRP A 17 12.84 3.55 0.89
CA TRP A 17 11.79 2.80 1.57
C TRP A 17 10.68 3.70 2.07
N ALA A 18 11.02 4.86 2.63
CA ALA A 18 10.02 5.81 3.10
C ALA A 18 9.16 6.32 1.95
N ALA A 19 9.78 6.61 0.81
CA ALA A 19 9.03 7.06 -0.37
C ALA A 19 8.09 5.97 -0.89
N LEU A 20 8.56 4.73 -0.92
CA LEU A 20 7.73 3.60 -1.33
C LEU A 20 6.54 3.45 -0.38
N ASP A 21 6.79 3.51 0.91
CA ASP A 21 5.74 3.31 1.91
C ASP A 21 4.69 4.42 1.84
N LYS A 22 5.11 5.65 1.60
CA LYS A 22 4.19 6.77 1.45
C LYS A 22 3.32 6.58 0.21
N ALA A 23 3.94 6.20 -0.90
CA ALA A 23 3.23 5.99 -2.16
C ALA A 23 2.24 4.83 -2.05
N SER A 24 2.66 3.73 -1.41
CA SER A 24 1.79 2.56 -1.30
C SER A 24 0.61 2.84 -0.36
N ALA A 25 0.82 3.58 0.71
CA ALA A 25 -0.28 3.95 1.59
C ALA A 25 -1.34 4.74 0.83
N LYS A 26 -0.91 5.71 0.04
CA LYS A 26 -1.82 6.53 -0.75
C LYS A 26 -2.56 5.69 -1.78
N ALA A 27 -1.85 4.82 -2.47
CA ALA A 27 -2.44 3.95 -3.49
C ALA A 27 -3.47 3.01 -2.88
N CYS A 28 -3.18 2.42 -1.72
CA CYS A 28 -4.10 1.53 -1.03
C CYS A 28 -5.35 2.26 -0.58
N LEU A 29 -5.20 3.45 0.00
CA LEU A 29 -6.35 4.25 0.41
C LEU A 29 -7.25 4.57 -0.78
N HIS A 30 -6.65 4.98 -1.87
CA HIS A 30 -7.39 5.33 -3.08
C HIS A 30 -8.13 4.11 -3.64
N ALA A 31 -7.45 2.97 -3.67
CA ALA A 31 -8.01 1.75 -4.28
C ALA A 31 -9.25 1.24 -3.56
N THR A 32 -9.35 1.45 -2.24
CA THR A 32 -10.53 0.98 -1.49
C THR A 32 -11.73 1.87 -1.68
N GLY A 33 -11.53 3.15 -1.93
CA GLY A 33 -12.63 4.12 -1.98
C GLY A 33 -13.29 4.39 -0.64
N PHE A 34 -12.79 3.84 0.44
CA PHE A 34 -13.37 4.06 1.77
C PHE A 34 -13.31 5.53 2.18
N LEU A 35 -14.32 5.95 2.92
CA LEU A 35 -14.33 7.24 3.60
C LEU A 35 -13.69 7.10 4.98
N ASN A 36 -13.01 8.17 5.42
CA ASN A 36 -12.40 8.20 6.74
C ASN A 36 -11.51 6.98 6.98
N ALA A 37 -10.71 6.66 5.99
CA ALA A 37 -9.95 5.42 5.99
C ALA A 37 -8.62 5.57 6.72
N THR A 38 -8.19 4.49 7.33
CA THR A 38 -6.85 4.36 7.90
C THR A 38 -6.17 3.16 7.26
N VAL A 39 -4.86 3.24 7.14
CA VAL A 39 -4.06 2.18 6.55
C VAL A 39 -3.02 1.70 7.55
N SER A 40 -2.87 0.38 7.67
CA SER A 40 -1.88 -0.21 8.56
C SER A 40 -0.47 -0.01 8.00
N PRO A 41 0.56 -0.11 8.85
CA PRO A 41 1.93 -0.23 8.34
C PRO A 41 2.05 -1.43 7.41
N PRO A 42 3.00 -1.42 6.49
CA PRO A 42 3.14 -2.55 5.58
C PRO A 42 3.73 -3.77 6.27
N THR A 43 3.18 -4.94 5.95
CA THR A 43 3.82 -6.22 6.24
C THR A 43 4.64 -6.57 5.01
N ARG A 44 5.95 -6.60 5.18
CA ARG A 44 6.86 -6.69 4.05
C ARG A 44 7.33 -8.13 3.87
N PHE A 45 7.08 -8.67 2.69
CA PHE A 45 7.57 -9.99 2.33
C PHE A 45 8.95 -9.86 1.69
N SER A 46 9.63 -10.99 1.55
CA SER A 46 11.00 -11.00 1.07
C SER A 46 11.12 -10.43 -0.34
N ASP A 47 12.32 -10.03 -0.71
CA ASP A 47 12.57 -9.50 -2.05
C ASP A 47 12.26 -10.53 -3.12
N GLY A 48 12.45 -11.81 -2.82
CA GLY A 48 12.11 -12.85 -3.79
C GLY A 48 10.63 -12.92 -4.10
N ILE A 49 9.77 -12.56 -3.13
CA ILE A 49 8.33 -12.46 -3.34
C ILE A 49 7.99 -11.10 -3.91
N GLY A 50 8.55 -10.04 -3.34
CA GLY A 50 8.43 -8.70 -3.90
C GLY A 50 7.13 -7.98 -3.60
N TYR A 51 6.39 -8.42 -2.59
CA TYR A 51 5.09 -7.84 -2.26
C TYR A 51 5.05 -7.38 -0.82
N ASP A 52 4.26 -6.34 -0.57
CA ASP A 52 3.87 -5.90 0.77
C ASP A 52 2.36 -6.03 0.90
N VAL A 53 1.89 -6.15 2.13
CA VAL A 53 0.47 -6.20 2.45
C VAL A 53 0.14 -5.14 3.47
N ARG A 54 -0.96 -4.43 3.25
CA ARG A 54 -1.51 -3.48 4.22
C ARG A 54 -2.98 -3.77 4.41
N ILE A 55 -3.51 -3.39 5.55
CA ILE A 55 -4.95 -3.47 5.82
C ILE A 55 -5.48 -2.05 5.82
N VAL A 56 -6.56 -1.83 5.08
CA VAL A 56 -7.24 -0.54 5.03
C VAL A 56 -8.60 -0.71 5.70
N SER A 57 -8.88 0.13 6.66
CA SER A 57 -10.16 0.13 7.39
C SER A 57 -10.86 1.46 7.13
N GLY A 58 -12.16 1.41 6.92
CA GLY A 58 -12.90 2.65 6.67
C GLY A 58 -14.37 2.41 6.53
N THR A 59 -15.05 3.42 6.01
CA THR A 59 -16.50 3.42 5.87
C THR A 59 -16.84 3.28 4.39
N TYR A 60 -17.75 2.38 4.07
CA TYR A 60 -18.25 2.24 2.70
C TYR A 60 -18.96 3.52 2.25
N PRO A 61 -18.61 4.06 1.07
CA PRO A 61 -19.19 5.33 0.61
C PRO A 61 -20.56 5.16 -0.01
N GLN A 62 -20.94 3.94 -0.41
CA GLN A 62 -22.19 3.72 -1.13
C GLN A 62 -23.39 3.92 -0.19
N ALA A 63 -24.41 4.63 -0.66
CA ALA A 63 -25.56 4.96 0.15
C ALA A 63 -26.26 3.71 0.70
N HIS A 64 -26.35 2.65 -0.11
CA HIS A 64 -27.03 1.41 0.33
C HIS A 64 -26.27 0.69 1.43
N MET A 65 -24.99 1.01 1.64
CA MET A 65 -24.19 0.41 2.72
C MET A 65 -24.45 1.09 4.07
N LYS A 66 -25.12 2.24 4.07
CA LYS A 66 -25.59 2.92 5.29
C LYS A 66 -24.50 3.18 6.29
N GLY A 67 -23.32 3.57 5.83
CA GLY A 67 -22.20 3.89 6.71
C GLY A 67 -21.53 2.68 7.34
N ALA A 68 -21.73 1.51 6.77
CA ALA A 68 -21.09 0.30 7.30
C ALA A 68 -19.57 0.43 7.28
N GLN A 69 -18.95 -0.13 8.31
CA GLN A 69 -17.50 -0.18 8.40
C GLN A 69 -16.99 -1.43 7.69
N GLY A 70 -15.82 -1.35 7.08
CA GLY A 70 -15.23 -2.47 6.39
C GLY A 70 -13.73 -2.47 6.46
N GLN A 71 -13.15 -3.56 6.00
CA GLN A 71 -11.71 -3.72 5.88
C GLN A 71 -11.39 -4.39 4.56
N MET A 72 -10.29 -3.94 3.97
CA MET A 72 -9.75 -4.57 2.76
C MET A 72 -8.28 -4.86 2.97
N MET A 73 -7.83 -5.95 2.38
CA MET A 73 -6.41 -6.25 2.26
C MET A 73 -5.91 -5.60 0.98
N CYS A 74 -4.81 -4.88 1.08
CA CYS A 74 -4.17 -4.25 -0.06
C CYS A 74 -2.83 -4.93 -0.31
N LEU A 75 -2.68 -5.50 -1.48
CA LEU A 75 -1.45 -6.14 -1.92
C LEU A 75 -0.70 -5.17 -2.81
N ILE A 76 0.57 -4.93 -2.51
CA ILE A 76 1.40 -3.97 -3.23
C ILE A 76 2.55 -4.72 -3.89
N GLN A 77 2.67 -4.62 -5.20
CA GLN A 77 3.83 -5.11 -5.91
C GLN A 77 4.91 -4.04 -5.86
N ARG A 78 5.98 -4.30 -5.12
CA ARG A 78 6.99 -3.26 -4.88
C ARG A 78 7.66 -2.77 -6.15
N ARG A 79 7.91 -3.68 -7.08
CA ARG A 79 8.65 -3.32 -8.30
C ARG A 79 7.91 -2.31 -9.16
N THR A 80 6.58 -2.43 -9.22
CA THR A 80 5.77 -1.60 -10.11
C THR A 80 4.99 -0.52 -9.37
N GLY A 81 4.74 -0.72 -8.07
CA GLY A 81 3.85 0.13 -7.31
C GLY A 81 2.38 -0.18 -7.51
N ASN A 82 2.06 -1.20 -8.32
CA ASN A 82 0.67 -1.58 -8.53
C ASN A 82 0.08 -2.17 -7.26
N VAL A 83 -1.20 -1.90 -7.04
CA VAL A 83 -1.89 -2.43 -5.88
C VAL A 83 -3.17 -3.12 -6.32
N GLU A 84 -3.59 -4.07 -5.50
CA GLU A 84 -4.88 -4.75 -5.66
C GLU A 84 -5.49 -4.90 -4.28
N VAL A 85 -6.81 -4.68 -4.18
CA VAL A 85 -7.50 -4.78 -2.91
C VAL A 85 -8.57 -5.86 -2.98
N GLN A 86 -8.75 -6.54 -1.85
CA GLN A 86 -9.81 -7.55 -1.68
C GLN A 86 -10.44 -7.33 -0.32
N GLU A 87 -11.74 -7.53 -0.24
CA GLU A 87 -12.43 -7.42 1.03
C GLU A 87 -12.01 -8.54 1.96
N LEU A 88 -11.80 -8.19 3.21
CA LEU A 88 -11.54 -9.19 4.23
C LEU A 88 -12.86 -9.72 4.73
N ALA A 89 -12.96 -11.04 4.85
CA ALA A 89 -14.13 -11.67 5.44
C ALA A 89 -14.20 -11.28 6.90
N GLN A 90 -15.40 -10.97 7.34
CA GLN A 90 -15.66 -10.56 8.71
C GLN A 90 -16.18 -11.71 9.54
#